data_909ffb792eb2ab284a18fb42365e12fc
#
_entry.id   909ffb792eb2ab284a18fb42365e12fc
#
_cell.length_a   1.000
_cell.length_b   1.000
_cell.length_c   1.000
_cell.angle_alpha   90.00
_cell.angle_beta   90.00
_cell.angle_gamma   90.00
#
_symmetry.space_group_name_H-M   'P 1'
#
loop_
_entity.id
_entity.type
_entity.pdbx_description
1 polymer ?
#
loop_
_entity_poly.entity_id
_entity_poly.type
_entity_poly.pdbx_seq_one_letter_code
_entity_poly.pdbx_strand_id
1 'polypeptide(L)' 'MGKVKQWAMDNAEKFLSNLESQIKSGAQTVTSAMLLVKSTDIAWDLIGFNHIDEVEEYLEDVADGLVDA' A
#
# COMPACT_ATOMS: atom_id res chain seq x y z
N MET A 1 -24.08 2.79 5.87
CA MET A 1 -23.49 1.54 5.35
C MET A 1 -22.37 1.82 4.40
N GLY A 2 -22.65 2.47 3.26
CA GLY A 2 -21.62 2.78 2.29
C GLY A 2 -20.49 3.67 2.81
N LYS A 3 -20.77 4.49 3.80
CA LYS A 3 -19.78 5.42 4.33
C LYS A 3 -18.62 4.71 5.04
N VAL A 4 -18.90 3.63 5.77
CA VAL A 4 -17.86 2.91 6.48
C VAL A 4 -16.93 2.21 5.48
N LYS A 5 -17.48 1.57 4.47
CA LYS A 5 -16.72 0.89 3.44
C LYS A 5 -15.89 1.88 2.63
N GLN A 6 -16.48 3.01 2.27
CA GLN A 6 -15.79 4.04 1.52
C GLN A 6 -14.65 4.64 2.34
N TRP A 7 -14.87 4.88 3.62
CA TRP A 7 -13.81 5.37 4.49
C TRP A 7 -12.63 4.41 4.56
N ALA A 8 -12.92 3.12 4.69
CA ALA A 8 -11.87 2.10 4.75
C ALA A 8 -11.09 2.03 3.44
N MET A 9 -11.78 2.17 2.30
CA MET A 9 -11.13 2.19 1.00
C MET A 9 -10.24 3.41 0.84
N ASP A 10 -10.75 4.59 1.21
CA ASP A 10 -9.98 5.83 1.15
C ASP A 10 -8.74 5.75 2.03
N ASN A 11 -8.89 5.17 3.22
CA ASN A 11 -7.79 5.01 4.16
C ASN A 11 -6.71 4.10 3.58
N ALA A 12 -7.13 3.01 2.95
CA ALA A 12 -6.19 2.07 2.31
C ALA A 12 -5.45 2.74 1.15
N GLU A 13 -6.16 3.50 0.34
CA GLU A 13 -5.54 4.21 -0.79
C GLU A 13 -4.53 5.24 -0.32
N LYS A 14 -4.86 5.99 0.72
CA LYS A 14 -3.94 6.99 1.28
C LYS A 14 -2.70 6.34 1.86
N PHE A 15 -2.90 5.23 2.58
CA PHE A 15 -1.79 4.50 3.18
C PHE A 15 -0.84 4.02 2.09
N LEU A 16 -1.37 3.40 1.04
CA LEU A 16 -0.58 2.90 -0.07
C LEU A 16 0.13 4.04 -0.80
N SER A 17 -0.57 5.14 -1.05
CA SER A 17 0.01 6.30 -1.73
C SER A 17 1.19 6.87 -0.95
N ASN A 18 1.07 6.94 0.37
CA ASN A 18 2.17 7.42 1.23
C ASN A 18 3.37 6.48 1.15
N LEU A 19 3.14 5.17 1.15
CA LEU A 19 4.22 4.20 1.03
C LEU A 19 4.92 4.31 -0.32
N GLU A 20 4.14 4.44 -1.39
CA GLU A 20 4.70 4.61 -2.74
C GLU A 20 5.59 5.84 -2.80
N SER A 21 5.12 6.95 -2.28
CA SER A 21 5.87 8.20 -2.29
C SER A 21 7.17 8.07 -1.51
N GLN A 22 7.12 7.43 -0.34
CA GLN A 22 8.30 7.25 0.50
C GLN A 22 9.32 6.33 -0.16
N ILE A 23 8.86 5.27 -0.81
CA ILE A 23 9.75 4.34 -1.50
C ILE A 23 10.41 5.03 -2.70
N LYS A 24 9.65 5.80 -3.46
CA LYS A 24 10.18 6.52 -4.62
C LYS A 24 11.22 7.57 -4.23
N SER A 25 11.01 8.23 -3.10
CA SER A 25 11.93 9.26 -2.63
C SER A 25 13.14 8.70 -1.91
N GLY A 26 13.15 7.39 -1.63
CA GLY A 26 14.23 6.75 -0.90
C GLY A 26 14.10 6.88 0.62
N ALA A 27 13.00 7.45 1.10
CA ALA A 27 12.78 7.62 2.53
C ALA A 27 12.45 6.30 3.23
N GLN A 28 12.01 5.30 2.46
CA GLN A 28 11.61 4.00 3.01
C GLN A 28 11.95 2.90 2.02
N THR A 29 12.29 1.71 2.56
CA THR A 29 12.52 0.52 1.73
C THR A 29 11.25 -0.32 1.68
N VAL A 30 11.18 -1.26 0.72
CA VAL A 30 10.06 -2.19 0.62
C VAL A 30 9.95 -3.02 1.90
N THR A 31 11.08 -3.49 2.44
CA THR A 31 11.10 -4.27 3.68
C THR A 31 10.49 -3.49 4.84
N SER A 32 10.90 -2.24 5.00
CA SER A 32 10.38 -1.37 6.05
C SER A 32 8.89 -1.08 5.85
N ALA A 33 8.49 -0.84 4.60
CA ALA A 33 7.09 -0.59 4.27
C ALA A 33 6.22 -1.81 4.59
N MET A 34 6.72 -3.01 4.33
CA MET A 34 5.98 -4.24 4.63
C MET A 34 5.78 -4.47 6.11
N LEU A 35 6.73 -4.02 6.94
CA LEU A 35 6.54 -4.07 8.39
C LEU A 35 5.34 -3.24 8.81
N LEU A 36 5.18 -2.07 8.21
CA LEU A 36 4.03 -1.21 8.47
C LEU A 36 2.74 -1.83 7.93
N VAL A 37 2.79 -2.41 6.75
CA VAL A 37 1.64 -3.07 6.13
C VAL A 37 1.13 -4.19 7.03
N LYS A 38 2.04 -5.00 7.55
CA LYS A 38 1.68 -6.14 8.39
C LYS A 38 1.20 -5.74 9.77
N SER A 39 1.67 -4.60 10.28
CA SER A 39 1.31 -4.13 11.61
C SER A 39 0.07 -3.23 11.62
N THR A 40 -0.38 -2.80 10.46
CA THR A 40 -1.53 -1.89 10.33
C THR A 40 -2.70 -2.64 9.71
N ASP A 41 -3.88 -2.47 10.31
CA ASP A 41 -5.09 -3.12 9.82
C ASP A 41 -5.68 -2.28 8.69
N ILE A 42 -5.37 -2.67 7.47
CA ILE A 42 -5.81 -1.97 6.26
C ILE A 42 -6.68 -2.91 5.43
N ALA A 43 -7.77 -2.37 4.88
CA ALA A 43 -8.70 -3.13 4.05
C ALA A 43 -8.17 -3.25 2.61
N TRP A 44 -7.09 -4.00 2.44
CA TRP A 44 -6.42 -4.14 1.14
C TRP A 44 -7.31 -4.73 0.06
N ASP A 45 -8.24 -5.59 0.45
CA ASP A 45 -9.17 -6.23 -0.50
C ASP A 45 -10.07 -5.21 -1.18
N LEU A 46 -10.35 -4.09 -0.53
CA LEU A 46 -11.21 -3.05 -1.10
C LEU A 46 -10.53 -2.29 -2.25
N ILE A 47 -9.21 -2.36 -2.34
CA ILE A 47 -8.46 -1.70 -3.40
C ILE A 47 -7.77 -2.68 -4.34
N GLY A 48 -8.19 -3.95 -4.29
CA GLY A 48 -7.80 -4.93 -5.29
C GLY A 48 -6.70 -5.90 -4.89
N PHE A 49 -6.27 -5.90 -3.64
CA PHE A 49 -5.26 -6.84 -3.17
C PHE A 49 -5.92 -7.96 -2.38
N ASN A 50 -5.76 -9.18 -2.82
CA ASN A 50 -6.35 -10.34 -2.15
C ASN A 50 -5.47 -10.88 -1.03
N HIS A 51 -4.16 -10.66 -1.13
CA HIS A 51 -3.19 -11.13 -0.14
C HIS A 51 -2.13 -10.07 0.11
N ILE A 52 -1.53 -10.13 1.28
CA ILE A 52 -0.42 -9.24 1.67
C ILE A 52 0.75 -9.38 0.69
N ASP A 53 0.98 -10.57 0.16
CA ASP A 53 2.05 -10.81 -0.81
C ASP A 53 1.89 -9.99 -2.07
N GLU A 54 0.65 -9.70 -2.47
CA GLU A 54 0.39 -8.86 -3.64
C GLU A 54 0.78 -7.41 -3.38
N VAL A 55 0.61 -6.95 -2.15
CA VAL A 55 1.05 -5.60 -1.76
C VAL A 55 2.57 -5.51 -1.83
N GLU A 56 3.27 -6.52 -1.34
CA GLU A 56 4.73 -6.56 -1.39
C GLU A 56 5.23 -6.52 -2.84
N GLU A 57 4.63 -7.33 -3.69
CA GLU A 57 5.00 -7.37 -5.10
C GLU A 57 4.79 -6.01 -5.77
N TYR A 58 3.68 -5.37 -5.46
CA TYR A 58 3.38 -4.04 -5.99
C TYR A 58 4.43 -3.02 -5.53
N LEU A 59 4.79 -3.05 -4.26
CA LEU A 59 5.77 -2.11 -3.70
C LEU A 59 7.17 -2.37 -4.27
N GLU A 60 7.51 -3.62 -4.56
CA GLU A 60 8.76 -3.94 -5.21
C GLU A 60 8.80 -3.37 -6.63
N ASP A 61 7.68 -3.44 -7.34
CA ASP A 61 7.58 -2.84 -8.67
C ASP A 61 7.73 -1.33 -8.61
N VAL A 62 7.18 -0.70 -7.58
CA VAL A 62 7.34 0.75 -7.36
C VAL A 62 8.81 1.07 -7.12
N ALA A 63 9.49 0.28 -6.31
CA ALA A 63 10.92 0.51 -6.00
C ALA A 63 11.79 0.33 -7.23
N ASP A 64 11.40 -0.59 -8.12
CA ASP A 64 12.14 -0.85 -9.35
C ASP A 64 11.81 0.15 -10.47
N GLY A 65 10.86 1.04 -10.22
CA GLY A 65 10.45 2.02 -11.21
C GLY A 65 9.52 1.48 -12.29
N LEU A 66 8.93 0.31 -12.07
CA LEU A 66 8.02 -0.33 -13.01
C LEU A 66 6.60 0.23 -12.93
N VAL A 67 6.27 0.84 -11.81
CA VAL A 67 4.97 1.48 -11.62
C VAL A 67 5.15 2.98 -11.75
N ASP A 68 4.45 3.56 -12.69
CA ASP A 68 4.47 5.00 -12.94
C ASP A 68 3.20 5.60 -12.35
N ALA A 69 3.34 6.23 -11.21
CA ALA A 69 2.20 6.82 -10.52
C ALA A 69 2.12 8.31 -10.75
#